data_0575212e99eb6ca2820a330fd46d2b24
#
_entry.id   0575212e99eb6ca2820a330fd46d2b24
#
_cell.length_a   1.000
_cell.length_b   1.000
_cell.length_c   1.000
_cell.angle_alpha   90.00
_cell.angle_beta   90.00
_cell.angle_gamma   90.00
#
_symmetry.space_group_name_H-M   'P 1'
#
loop_
_entity.id
_entity.type
_entity.pdbx_description
1 polymer ?
#
loop_
_entity_poly.entity_id
_entity_poly.type
_entity_poly.pdbx_seq_one_letter_code
_entity_poly.pdbx_strand_id
1 'polypeptide(L)'
;MGCEGCRDGAGFELPFSMAFQPIIDLATGSIFAHEALVRGIEGQGAAHVLNEVSDDNRYAFDQECRVKAIELATELGLPNGHALLSINFMPNAVYEPRACIRLTLATALRTGFPIERIIFEFTENEKLDTEHLLNILRTYRALGFKTAIDDFGAGHAGLNLLSRFQPDIVKLDMELIRGIEGSRVKQRILTHTLALLEDLGIQAVCEGVETQQELAVLRDLEVKLVQGFVFAKPSFESLGDLTAIGRAVSAAA
;
A
#
# COMPACT_ATOMS: atom_id res chain seq x y z
N MET A 1 -6.21 -22.96 -17.81
CA MET A 1 -7.32 -23.46 -16.99
C MET A 1 -7.49 -22.46 -15.86
N GLY A 2 -8.71 -21.87 -15.68
CA GLY A 2 -9.02 -21.03 -14.55
C GLY A 2 -9.16 -21.88 -13.29
N CYS A 3 -8.84 -21.32 -12.12
CA CYS A 3 -9.11 -21.95 -10.83
C CYS A 3 -10.63 -22.04 -10.63
N GLU A 4 -11.13 -23.08 -9.94
CA GLU A 4 -12.58 -23.28 -9.71
C GLU A 4 -13.21 -22.07 -9.00
N GLY A 5 -12.53 -21.51 -7.96
CA GLY A 5 -12.98 -20.32 -7.26
C GLY A 5 -13.05 -19.03 -8.11
N CYS A 6 -12.37 -19.02 -9.28
CA CYS A 6 -12.44 -17.90 -10.22
C CYS A 6 -13.66 -17.99 -11.18
N ARG A 7 -14.40 -19.11 -11.18
CA ARG A 7 -15.49 -19.36 -12.13
C ARG A 7 -16.87 -19.11 -11.54
N ASP A 8 -17.02 -19.28 -10.24
CA ASP A 8 -18.32 -19.41 -9.58
C ASP A 8 -18.70 -18.16 -8.73
N GLY A 9 -17.83 -17.13 -8.65
CA GLY A 9 -18.11 -15.89 -7.93
C GLY A 9 -18.99 -14.93 -8.74
N ALA A 10 -19.81 -14.15 -8.04
CA ALA A 10 -20.54 -13.03 -8.63
C ALA A 10 -19.55 -11.93 -9.08
N GLY A 11 -19.88 -11.21 -10.17
CA GLY A 11 -19.17 -10.00 -10.54
C GLY A 11 -19.34 -8.90 -9.49
N PHE A 12 -18.47 -7.91 -9.49
CA PHE A 12 -18.65 -6.70 -8.68
C PHE A 12 -19.39 -5.65 -9.53
N GLU A 13 -20.59 -5.25 -9.12
CA GLU A 13 -21.48 -4.43 -9.97
C GLU A 13 -21.38 -2.92 -9.69
N LEU A 14 -20.94 -2.52 -8.47
CA LEU A 14 -20.83 -1.10 -8.13
C LEU A 14 -19.64 -0.46 -8.89
N PRO A 15 -19.89 0.58 -9.71
CA PRO A 15 -18.79 1.27 -10.37
C PRO A 15 -17.90 2.00 -9.35
N PHE A 16 -16.58 1.90 -9.53
CA PHE A 16 -15.61 2.56 -8.68
C PHE A 16 -14.39 3.07 -9.49
N SER A 17 -13.62 3.92 -8.86
CA SER A 17 -12.35 4.42 -9.37
C SER A 17 -11.30 4.46 -8.27
N MET A 18 -10.15 5.12 -8.51
CA MET A 18 -9.05 5.23 -7.57
C MET A 18 -8.72 6.69 -7.24
N ALA A 19 -8.29 6.92 -6.01
CA ALA A 19 -7.50 8.09 -5.66
C ALA A 19 -6.06 7.65 -5.38
N PHE A 20 -5.10 8.54 -5.60
CA PHE A 20 -3.70 8.25 -5.34
C PHE A 20 -3.16 9.15 -4.23
N GLN A 21 -2.46 8.53 -3.27
CA GLN A 21 -1.79 9.26 -2.20
C GLN A 21 -0.27 9.03 -2.27
N PRO A 22 0.54 10.09 -2.27
CA PRO A 22 1.99 9.94 -2.36
C PRO A 22 2.61 9.47 -1.04
N ILE A 23 3.61 8.59 -1.17
CA ILE A 23 4.59 8.24 -0.13
C ILE A 23 5.86 9.01 -0.45
N ILE A 24 6.37 9.78 0.50
CA ILE A 24 7.48 10.73 0.31
C ILE A 24 8.76 10.15 0.88
N ASP A 25 9.84 10.24 0.12
CA ASP A 25 11.20 10.04 0.60
C ASP A 25 11.72 11.37 1.18
N LEU A 26 11.90 11.42 2.50
CA LEU A 26 12.35 12.63 3.21
C LEU A 26 13.80 13.00 2.91
N ALA A 27 14.65 12.03 2.54
CA ALA A 27 16.06 12.27 2.26
C ALA A 27 16.26 12.98 0.90
N THR A 28 15.44 12.60 -0.10
CA THR A 28 15.55 13.15 -1.46
C THR A 28 14.50 14.22 -1.76
N GLY A 29 13.43 14.28 -0.97
CA GLY A 29 12.26 15.11 -1.24
C GLY A 29 11.44 14.64 -2.44
N SER A 30 11.68 13.42 -2.92
CA SER A 30 10.97 12.85 -4.07
C SER A 30 9.82 11.95 -3.66
N ILE A 31 8.94 11.64 -4.60
CA ILE A 31 7.88 10.66 -4.38
C ILE A 31 8.46 9.27 -4.57
N PHE A 32 8.40 8.45 -3.52
CA PHE A 32 8.80 7.05 -3.53
C PHE A 32 7.75 6.17 -4.20
N ALA A 33 6.48 6.35 -3.85
CA ALA A 33 5.36 5.59 -4.39
C ALA A 33 4.06 6.41 -4.37
N HIS A 34 3.07 5.93 -5.11
CA HIS A 34 1.67 6.34 -4.95
C HIS A 34 0.84 5.13 -4.53
N GLU A 35 0.12 5.25 -3.43
CA GLU A 35 -0.85 4.26 -3.01
C GLU A 35 -2.18 4.48 -3.73
N ALA A 36 -2.70 3.42 -4.38
CA ALA A 36 -4.00 3.42 -5.03
C ALA A 36 -5.09 3.04 -4.02
N LEU A 37 -5.99 3.96 -3.78
CA LEU A 37 -7.05 3.88 -2.79
C LEU A 37 -8.42 3.90 -3.49
N VAL A 38 -9.21 2.84 -3.32
CA VAL A 38 -10.54 2.73 -3.94
C VAL A 38 -11.45 3.88 -3.53
N ARG A 39 -12.24 4.38 -4.49
CA ARG A 39 -13.23 5.44 -4.32
C ARG A 39 -14.47 5.12 -5.15
N GLY A 40 -15.64 5.56 -4.68
CA GLY A 40 -16.81 5.57 -5.56
C GLY A 40 -16.58 6.45 -6.80
N ILE A 41 -17.38 6.24 -7.84
CA ILE A 41 -17.18 6.90 -9.15
C ILE A 41 -17.30 8.44 -9.11
N GLU A 42 -17.94 8.98 -8.08
CA GLU A 42 -18.03 10.43 -7.84
C GLU A 42 -17.06 10.90 -6.73
N GLY A 43 -16.05 10.08 -6.39
CA GLY A 43 -15.06 10.40 -5.36
C GLY A 43 -15.48 10.06 -3.94
N GLN A 44 -16.56 9.29 -3.73
CA GLN A 44 -16.97 8.83 -2.39
C GLN A 44 -15.85 8.01 -1.74
N GLY A 45 -15.78 8.07 -0.40
CA GLY A 45 -14.75 7.38 0.38
C GLY A 45 -14.76 5.86 0.20
N ALA A 46 -13.64 5.21 0.52
CA ALA A 46 -13.47 3.76 0.36
C ALA A 46 -14.60 2.93 0.99
N ALA A 47 -15.13 3.33 2.15
CA ALA A 47 -16.21 2.63 2.83
C ALA A 47 -17.48 2.49 1.97
N HIS A 48 -17.77 3.46 1.07
CA HIS A 48 -18.90 3.38 0.14
C HIS A 48 -18.79 2.17 -0.79
N VAL A 49 -17.60 1.83 -1.21
CA VAL A 49 -17.35 0.69 -2.11
C VAL A 49 -17.15 -0.61 -1.32
N LEU A 50 -16.35 -0.55 -0.25
CA LEU A 50 -16.01 -1.74 0.54
C LEU A 50 -17.20 -2.36 1.26
N ASN A 51 -18.24 -1.59 1.59
CA ASN A 51 -19.48 -2.09 2.19
C ASN A 51 -20.29 -3.00 1.22
N GLU A 52 -20.07 -2.92 -0.08
CA GLU A 52 -20.71 -3.76 -1.10
C GLU A 52 -19.89 -5.03 -1.40
N VAL A 53 -18.70 -5.16 -0.81
CA VAL A 53 -17.87 -6.36 -0.97
C VAL A 53 -18.34 -7.46 -0.03
N SER A 54 -18.69 -8.59 -0.60
CA SER A 54 -19.15 -9.80 0.10
C SER A 54 -18.20 -10.98 -0.19
N ASP A 55 -18.44 -12.09 0.49
CA ASP A 55 -17.71 -13.34 0.22
C ASP A 55 -17.86 -13.80 -1.24
N ASP A 56 -19.01 -13.55 -1.86
CA ASP A 56 -19.33 -14.00 -3.22
C ASP A 56 -18.66 -13.16 -4.31
N ASN A 57 -18.43 -11.85 -4.07
CA ASN A 57 -17.88 -10.93 -5.08
C ASN A 57 -16.47 -10.43 -4.79
N ARG A 58 -15.88 -10.74 -3.61
CA ARG A 58 -14.55 -10.24 -3.20
C ARG A 58 -13.45 -10.54 -4.21
N TYR A 59 -13.51 -11.70 -4.87
CA TYR A 59 -12.53 -12.07 -5.89
C TYR A 59 -12.59 -11.13 -7.09
N ALA A 60 -13.80 -10.90 -7.62
CA ALA A 60 -14.00 -9.99 -8.75
C ALA A 60 -13.54 -8.57 -8.39
N PHE A 61 -13.97 -8.08 -7.21
CA PHE A 61 -13.58 -6.78 -6.70
C PHE A 61 -12.05 -6.62 -6.60
N ASP A 62 -11.36 -7.58 -5.96
CA ASP A 62 -9.90 -7.54 -5.80
C ASP A 62 -9.17 -7.51 -7.15
N GLN A 63 -9.64 -8.31 -8.14
CA GLN A 63 -9.06 -8.31 -9.48
C GLN A 63 -9.31 -6.98 -10.22
N GLU A 64 -10.52 -6.45 -10.13
CA GLU A 64 -10.88 -5.18 -10.77
C GLU A 64 -10.13 -3.99 -10.15
N CYS A 65 -9.91 -3.98 -8.81
CA CYS A 65 -9.09 -2.98 -8.14
C CYS A 65 -7.67 -2.95 -8.71
N ARG A 66 -7.03 -4.11 -8.87
CA ARG A 66 -5.67 -4.20 -9.41
C ARG A 66 -5.60 -3.69 -10.85
N VAL A 67 -6.56 -4.11 -11.69
CA VAL A 67 -6.65 -3.65 -13.09
C VAL A 67 -6.84 -2.14 -13.14
N LYS A 68 -7.84 -1.62 -12.42
CA LYS A 68 -8.15 -0.18 -12.39
C LYS A 68 -6.97 0.66 -11.91
N ALA A 69 -6.29 0.22 -10.83
CA ALA A 69 -5.13 0.92 -10.31
C ALA A 69 -3.98 1.03 -11.33
N ILE A 70 -3.67 -0.07 -12.04
CA ILE A 70 -2.59 -0.09 -13.04
C ILE A 70 -2.96 0.75 -14.26
N GLU A 71 -4.18 0.60 -14.79
CA GLU A 71 -4.65 1.36 -15.94
C GLU A 71 -4.62 2.86 -15.67
N LEU A 72 -5.25 3.29 -14.58
CA LEU A 72 -5.34 4.70 -14.24
C LEU A 72 -3.96 5.30 -13.90
N ALA A 73 -3.11 4.58 -13.15
CA ALA A 73 -1.73 5.01 -12.90
C ALA A 73 -0.94 5.19 -14.20
N THR A 74 -1.16 4.32 -15.20
CA THR A 74 -0.51 4.43 -16.51
C THR A 74 -1.03 5.62 -17.28
N GLU A 75 -2.34 5.84 -17.33
CA GLU A 75 -2.98 6.99 -17.99
C GLU A 75 -2.50 8.32 -17.39
N LEU A 76 -2.29 8.36 -16.08
CA LEU A 76 -1.75 9.51 -15.35
C LEU A 76 -0.21 9.69 -15.52
N GLY A 77 0.44 8.79 -16.26
CA GLY A 77 1.85 8.92 -16.60
C GLY A 77 2.82 8.45 -15.52
N LEU A 78 2.37 7.71 -14.51
CA LEU A 78 3.23 7.18 -13.43
C LEU A 78 4.44 6.38 -13.97
N PRO A 79 4.32 5.56 -15.05
CA PRO A 79 5.46 4.85 -15.61
C PRO A 79 6.60 5.74 -16.16
N ASN A 80 6.31 6.99 -16.50
CA ASN A 80 7.29 7.95 -17.03
C ASN A 80 8.30 8.45 -15.98
N GLY A 81 7.96 8.31 -14.69
CA GLY A 81 8.81 8.66 -13.55
C GLY A 81 9.50 7.45 -12.93
N HIS A 82 9.89 7.56 -11.66
CA HIS A 82 10.55 6.50 -10.88
C HIS A 82 9.67 5.98 -9.73
N ALA A 83 8.59 6.66 -9.39
CA ALA A 83 7.73 6.30 -8.28
C ALA A 83 7.06 4.93 -8.49
N LEU A 84 6.90 4.18 -7.41
CA LEU A 84 6.24 2.88 -7.40
C LEU A 84 4.71 3.07 -7.35
N LEU A 85 3.97 2.01 -7.67
CA LEU A 85 2.52 1.92 -7.48
C LEU A 85 2.22 0.92 -6.38
N SER A 86 1.60 1.35 -5.29
CA SER A 86 1.15 0.47 -4.24
C SER A 86 -0.33 0.15 -4.39
N ILE A 87 -0.67 -1.14 -4.29
CA ILE A 87 -2.02 -1.66 -4.51
C ILE A 87 -2.39 -2.56 -3.35
N ASN A 88 -3.45 -2.22 -2.64
CA ASN A 88 -4.06 -3.07 -1.63
C ASN A 88 -4.64 -4.32 -2.28
N PHE A 89 -4.45 -5.48 -1.68
CA PHE A 89 -5.09 -6.73 -2.11
C PHE A 89 -5.67 -7.48 -0.92
N MET A 90 -6.66 -8.31 -1.21
CA MET A 90 -7.32 -9.15 -0.21
C MET A 90 -6.75 -10.57 -0.28
N PRO A 91 -5.91 -11.02 0.68
CA PRO A 91 -5.36 -12.38 0.66
C PRO A 91 -6.46 -13.47 0.62
N ASN A 92 -7.59 -13.24 1.28
CA ASN A 92 -8.75 -14.14 1.25
C ASN A 92 -9.47 -14.22 -0.11
N ALA A 93 -9.18 -13.29 -1.04
CA ALA A 93 -9.65 -13.34 -2.43
C ALA A 93 -8.71 -14.15 -3.34
N VAL A 94 -7.53 -14.54 -2.87
CA VAL A 94 -6.52 -15.25 -3.66
C VAL A 94 -6.60 -16.74 -3.38
N TYR A 95 -7.30 -17.50 -4.22
CA TYR A 95 -7.45 -18.95 -4.06
C TYR A 95 -6.20 -19.72 -4.52
N GLU A 96 -5.68 -19.38 -5.69
CA GLU A 96 -4.45 -19.94 -6.26
C GLU A 96 -3.57 -18.79 -6.78
N PRO A 97 -2.43 -18.46 -6.11
CA PRO A 97 -1.67 -17.25 -6.39
C PRO A 97 -1.23 -17.09 -7.85
N ARG A 98 -0.76 -18.18 -8.49
CA ARG A 98 -0.30 -18.15 -9.88
C ARG A 98 -1.44 -17.98 -10.89
N ALA A 99 -2.64 -18.44 -10.57
CA ALA A 99 -3.80 -18.24 -11.42
C ALA A 99 -4.40 -16.85 -11.24
N CYS A 100 -4.57 -16.41 -9.99
CA CYS A 100 -5.19 -15.13 -9.67
C CYS A 100 -4.37 -13.92 -10.14
N ILE A 101 -3.03 -14.03 -10.21
CA ILE A 101 -2.16 -12.92 -10.64
C ILE A 101 -2.14 -12.70 -12.17
N ARG A 102 -2.68 -13.62 -12.98
CA ARG A 102 -2.58 -13.56 -14.46
C ARG A 102 -3.20 -12.30 -15.05
N LEU A 103 -4.34 -11.87 -14.53
CA LEU A 103 -5.02 -10.67 -15.03
C LEU A 103 -4.17 -9.44 -14.77
N THR A 104 -3.57 -9.34 -13.59
CA THR A 104 -2.63 -8.26 -13.23
C THR A 104 -1.41 -8.24 -14.18
N LEU A 105 -0.79 -9.40 -14.42
CA LEU A 105 0.34 -9.52 -15.35
C LEU A 105 -0.05 -9.13 -16.78
N ALA A 106 -1.21 -9.56 -17.25
CA ALA A 106 -1.73 -9.22 -18.58
C ALA A 106 -2.00 -7.70 -18.68
N THR A 107 -2.54 -7.08 -17.62
CA THR A 107 -2.78 -5.65 -17.56
C THR A 107 -1.47 -4.87 -17.57
N ALA A 108 -0.50 -5.24 -16.73
CA ALA A 108 0.81 -4.61 -16.69
C ALA A 108 1.52 -4.70 -18.06
N LEU A 109 1.48 -5.86 -18.71
CA LEU A 109 2.03 -6.04 -20.06
C LEU A 109 1.32 -5.17 -21.11
N ARG A 110 -0.01 -5.14 -21.09
CA ARG A 110 -0.82 -4.36 -22.04
C ARG A 110 -0.62 -2.85 -21.89
N THR A 111 -0.48 -2.37 -20.66
CA THR A 111 -0.28 -0.95 -20.37
C THR A 111 1.19 -0.52 -20.42
N GLY A 112 2.11 -1.48 -20.44
CA GLY A 112 3.56 -1.22 -20.34
C GLY A 112 4.01 -0.82 -18.93
N PHE A 113 3.21 -1.09 -17.88
CA PHE A 113 3.60 -0.79 -16.50
C PHE A 113 4.64 -1.82 -16.01
N PRO A 114 5.83 -1.38 -15.51
CA PRO A 114 6.86 -2.31 -15.03
C PRO A 114 6.39 -3.06 -13.77
N ILE A 115 6.42 -4.41 -13.80
CA ILE A 115 5.93 -5.26 -12.68
C ILE A 115 6.76 -5.03 -11.40
N GLU A 116 8.07 -4.84 -11.54
CA GLU A 116 8.99 -4.58 -10.42
C GLU A 116 8.72 -3.25 -9.71
N ARG A 117 7.84 -2.41 -10.27
CA ARG A 117 7.39 -1.16 -9.67
C ARG A 117 6.01 -1.25 -9.04
N ILE A 118 5.41 -2.42 -9.00
CA ILE A 118 4.14 -2.68 -8.29
C ILE A 118 4.45 -3.26 -6.91
N ILE A 119 3.87 -2.64 -5.89
CA ILE A 119 3.86 -3.12 -4.50
C ILE A 119 2.48 -3.69 -4.22
N PHE A 120 2.42 -4.91 -3.69
CA PHE A 120 1.18 -5.45 -3.15
C PHE A 120 1.16 -5.34 -1.64
N GLU A 121 0.15 -4.63 -1.13
CA GLU A 121 -0.06 -4.38 0.31
C GLU A 121 -1.21 -5.23 0.85
N PHE A 122 -1.07 -5.71 2.06
CA PHE A 122 -2.14 -6.36 2.79
C PHE A 122 -2.10 -5.95 4.26
N THR A 123 -3.27 -5.88 4.89
CA THR A 123 -3.39 -5.50 6.29
C THR A 123 -3.14 -6.68 7.22
N GLU A 124 -2.48 -6.41 8.35
CA GLU A 124 -2.21 -7.42 9.40
C GLU A 124 -3.49 -7.98 10.04
N ASN A 125 -4.60 -7.23 9.98
CA ASN A 125 -5.82 -7.52 10.72
C ASN A 125 -6.73 -8.61 10.13
N GLU A 126 -6.49 -9.07 8.90
CA GLU A 126 -7.27 -10.15 8.33
C GLU A 126 -6.98 -11.49 9.04
N LYS A 127 -8.05 -12.23 9.38
CA LYS A 127 -7.92 -13.62 9.84
C LYS A 127 -7.48 -14.50 8.68
N LEU A 128 -6.18 -14.71 8.56
CA LEU A 128 -5.57 -15.43 7.44
C LEU A 128 -4.99 -16.77 7.89
N ASP A 129 -5.13 -17.75 7.01
CA ASP A 129 -4.22 -18.90 7.06
C ASP A 129 -2.80 -18.42 6.72
N THR A 130 -1.93 -18.47 7.72
CA THR A 130 -0.55 -17.97 7.59
C THR A 130 0.22 -18.69 6.48
N GLU A 131 0.03 -20.01 6.29
CA GLU A 131 0.72 -20.76 5.22
C GLU A 131 0.24 -20.32 3.84
N HIS A 132 -1.07 -20.10 3.70
CA HIS A 132 -1.64 -19.59 2.47
C HIS A 132 -1.11 -18.18 2.13
N LEU A 133 -1.09 -17.28 3.10
CA LEU A 133 -0.51 -15.94 2.94
C LEU A 133 0.97 -16.02 2.50
N LEU A 134 1.77 -16.84 3.18
CA LEU A 134 3.19 -17.02 2.84
C LEU A 134 3.37 -17.55 1.41
N ASN A 135 2.50 -18.43 0.94
CA ASN A 135 2.51 -18.92 -0.44
C ASN A 135 2.21 -17.79 -1.45
N ILE A 136 1.23 -16.92 -1.15
CA ILE A 136 0.92 -15.75 -1.97
C ILE A 136 2.14 -14.84 -2.07
N LEU A 137 2.71 -14.44 -0.93
CA LEU A 137 3.82 -13.48 -0.87
C LEU A 137 5.07 -13.99 -1.57
N ARG A 138 5.42 -15.27 -1.37
CA ARG A 138 6.55 -15.91 -2.07
C ARG A 138 6.33 -15.98 -3.57
N THR A 139 5.10 -16.28 -3.99
CA THR A 139 4.73 -16.34 -5.41
C THR A 139 4.83 -14.96 -6.06
N TYR A 140 4.29 -13.92 -5.43
CA TYR A 140 4.33 -12.54 -5.95
C TYR A 140 5.77 -12.01 -6.04
N ARG A 141 6.58 -12.23 -5.00
CA ARG A 141 8.01 -11.89 -5.03
C ARG A 141 8.77 -12.63 -6.14
N ALA A 142 8.52 -13.93 -6.33
CA ALA A 142 9.16 -14.71 -7.39
C ALA A 142 8.78 -14.24 -8.81
N LEU A 143 7.66 -13.54 -8.97
CA LEU A 143 7.22 -12.91 -10.21
C LEU A 143 7.78 -11.50 -10.41
N GLY A 144 8.50 -10.96 -9.43
CA GLY A 144 9.14 -9.64 -9.50
C GLY A 144 8.36 -8.50 -8.84
N PHE A 145 7.19 -8.77 -8.26
CA PHE A 145 6.46 -7.77 -7.47
C PHE A 145 7.13 -7.50 -6.14
N LYS A 146 6.96 -6.29 -5.62
CA LYS A 146 7.27 -5.96 -4.23
C LYS A 146 6.09 -6.28 -3.33
N THR A 147 6.38 -6.48 -2.04
CA THR A 147 5.38 -6.82 -1.04
C THR A 147 5.45 -5.85 0.15
N ALA A 148 4.29 -5.50 0.70
CA ALA A 148 4.20 -4.66 1.89
C ALA A 148 3.20 -5.23 2.90
N ILE A 149 3.53 -5.08 4.19
CA ILE A 149 2.57 -5.26 5.30
C ILE A 149 2.06 -3.87 5.67
N ASP A 150 0.75 -3.73 5.71
CA ASP A 150 0.05 -2.50 6.08
C ASP A 150 -0.50 -2.57 7.50
N ASP A 151 -0.75 -1.40 8.14
CA ASP A 151 -1.25 -1.26 9.51
C ASP A 151 -0.39 -2.00 10.56
N PHE A 152 0.93 -2.10 10.35
CA PHE A 152 1.81 -2.84 11.27
C PHE A 152 1.85 -2.17 12.65
N GLY A 153 1.50 -2.98 13.65
CA GLY A 153 1.41 -2.54 15.04
C GLY A 153 -0.01 -2.31 15.54
N ALA A 154 -1.02 -2.30 14.65
CA ALA A 154 -2.44 -2.27 15.04
C ALA A 154 -3.01 -3.68 15.29
N GLY A 155 -2.37 -4.73 14.76
CA GLY A 155 -2.83 -6.11 14.81
C GLY A 155 -2.02 -7.02 15.77
N HIS A 156 -2.18 -8.36 15.60
CA HIS A 156 -1.63 -9.36 16.52
C HIS A 156 -0.56 -10.26 15.89
N ALA A 157 -0.36 -10.23 14.57
CA ALA A 157 0.44 -11.22 13.86
C ALA A 157 1.82 -10.73 13.38
N GLY A 158 2.09 -9.42 13.40
CA GLY A 158 3.20 -8.77 12.72
C GLY A 158 4.57 -9.37 12.97
N LEU A 159 5.01 -9.53 14.22
CA LEU A 159 6.32 -10.10 14.53
C LEU A 159 6.42 -11.58 14.15
N ASN A 160 5.33 -12.35 14.31
CA ASN A 160 5.31 -13.75 13.90
C ASN A 160 5.41 -13.87 12.36
N LEU A 161 4.75 -12.99 11.63
CA LEU A 161 4.84 -12.98 10.18
C LEU A 161 6.24 -12.56 9.72
N LEU A 162 6.83 -11.51 10.32
CA LEU A 162 8.20 -11.08 10.02
C LEU A 162 9.24 -12.18 10.28
N SER A 163 9.05 -13.04 11.29
CA SER A 163 9.96 -14.15 11.55
C SER A 163 9.96 -15.21 10.43
N ARG A 164 8.91 -15.26 9.61
CA ARG A 164 8.70 -16.27 8.55
C ARG A 164 8.82 -15.73 7.13
N PHE A 165 8.61 -14.43 6.99
CA PHE A 165 8.70 -13.71 5.72
C PHE A 165 9.06 -12.25 5.97
N GLN A 166 10.11 -11.76 5.32
CA GLN A 166 10.51 -10.37 5.34
C GLN A 166 9.98 -9.71 4.08
N PRO A 167 8.94 -8.85 4.15
CA PRO A 167 8.45 -8.07 3.02
C PRO A 167 9.49 -7.03 2.58
N ASP A 168 9.28 -6.41 1.43
CA ASP A 168 10.12 -5.29 1.00
C ASP A 168 9.86 -4.04 1.83
N ILE A 169 8.60 -3.86 2.28
CA ILE A 169 8.12 -2.67 2.98
C ILE A 169 7.24 -3.08 4.17
N VAL A 170 7.32 -2.30 5.25
CA VAL A 170 6.36 -2.31 6.37
C VAL A 170 5.85 -0.90 6.56
N LYS A 171 4.51 -0.72 6.53
CA LYS A 171 3.84 0.54 6.80
C LYS A 171 3.41 0.54 8.26
N LEU A 172 3.97 1.48 9.03
CA LEU A 172 3.71 1.61 10.46
C LEU A 172 2.44 2.40 10.68
N ASP A 173 1.50 1.79 11.40
CA ASP A 173 0.16 2.31 11.65
C ASP A 173 0.17 3.71 12.25
N MET A 174 -0.79 4.53 11.82
CA MET A 174 -0.96 5.92 12.26
C MET A 174 -1.10 6.08 13.79
N GLU A 175 -1.59 5.08 14.51
CA GLU A 175 -1.71 5.12 15.98
C GLU A 175 -0.34 5.21 16.65
N LEU A 176 0.73 4.70 16.04
CA LEU A 176 2.11 4.87 16.53
C LEU A 176 2.62 6.30 16.30
N ILE A 177 2.11 6.98 15.28
CA ILE A 177 2.59 8.30 14.83
C ILE A 177 1.82 9.45 15.47
N ARG A 178 0.50 9.31 15.61
CA ARG A 178 -0.37 10.37 16.18
C ARG A 178 0.09 10.83 17.54
N GLY A 179 0.40 12.14 17.66
CA GLY A 179 0.86 12.76 18.92
C GLY A 179 2.21 12.27 19.42
N ILE A 180 3.06 11.76 18.53
CA ILE A 180 4.39 11.22 18.88
C ILE A 180 5.29 12.29 19.50
N GLU A 181 5.12 13.58 19.16
CA GLU A 181 5.86 14.70 19.71
C GLU A 181 5.68 14.84 21.23
N GLY A 182 4.51 14.47 21.74
CA GLY A 182 4.19 14.48 23.17
C GLY A 182 4.46 13.15 23.89
N SER A 183 4.87 12.09 23.19
CA SER A 183 4.95 10.75 23.76
C SER A 183 6.33 10.10 23.65
N ARG A 184 7.09 10.20 24.73
CA ARG A 184 8.40 9.54 24.84
C ARG A 184 8.32 8.02 24.67
N VAL A 185 7.19 7.41 25.04
CA VAL A 185 6.97 5.97 24.88
C VAL A 185 6.83 5.61 23.42
N LYS A 186 6.00 6.33 22.64
CA LYS A 186 5.86 6.11 21.19
C LYS A 186 7.20 6.32 20.46
N GLN A 187 7.95 7.38 20.79
CA GLN A 187 9.27 7.62 20.21
C GLN A 187 10.21 6.43 20.44
N ARG A 188 10.24 5.86 21.66
CA ARG A 188 11.08 4.70 21.98
C ARG A 188 10.63 3.45 21.24
N ILE A 189 9.32 3.19 21.18
CA ILE A 189 8.77 2.07 20.40
C ILE A 189 9.18 2.22 18.93
N LEU A 190 8.93 3.38 18.33
CA LEU A 190 9.26 3.64 16.93
C LEU A 190 10.76 3.46 16.67
N THR A 191 11.64 4.03 17.50
CA THR A 191 13.10 3.86 17.38
C THR A 191 13.52 2.39 17.28
N HIS A 192 13.00 1.55 18.19
CA HIS A 192 13.37 0.13 18.21
C HIS A 192 12.73 -0.66 17.08
N THR A 193 11.51 -0.27 16.65
CA THR A 193 10.86 -0.88 15.48
C THR A 193 11.62 -0.56 14.19
N LEU A 194 12.03 0.69 14.00
CA LEU A 194 12.85 1.09 12.84
C LEU A 194 14.17 0.32 12.78
N ALA A 195 14.88 0.21 13.91
CA ALA A 195 16.12 -0.55 14.00
C ALA A 195 15.91 -2.04 13.65
N LEU A 196 14.84 -2.66 14.18
CA LEU A 196 14.49 -4.04 13.82
C LEU A 196 14.24 -4.21 12.32
N LEU A 197 13.47 -3.31 11.70
CA LEU A 197 13.16 -3.39 10.28
C LEU A 197 14.42 -3.17 9.42
N GLU A 198 15.30 -2.25 9.82
CA GLU A 198 16.59 -2.02 9.15
C GLU A 198 17.49 -3.25 9.23
N ASP A 199 17.62 -3.89 10.40
CA ASP A 199 18.37 -5.14 10.59
C ASP A 199 17.85 -6.29 9.71
N LEU A 200 16.55 -6.30 9.42
CA LEU A 200 15.90 -7.28 8.53
C LEU A 200 15.96 -6.88 7.05
N GLY A 201 16.50 -5.71 6.70
CA GLY A 201 16.55 -5.18 5.34
C GLY A 201 15.20 -4.74 4.80
N ILE A 202 14.27 -4.34 5.67
CA ILE A 202 12.90 -3.93 5.34
C ILE A 202 12.80 -2.41 5.37
N GLN A 203 12.19 -1.80 4.35
CA GLN A 203 11.91 -0.37 4.34
C GLN A 203 10.69 -0.05 5.21
N ALA A 204 10.82 0.90 6.13
CA ALA A 204 9.71 1.37 6.95
C ALA A 204 9.06 2.61 6.32
N VAL A 205 7.72 2.65 6.24
CA VAL A 205 6.91 3.84 5.93
C VAL A 205 6.14 4.22 7.19
N CYS A 206 6.26 5.47 7.65
CA CYS A 206 5.43 6.00 8.73
C CYS A 206 4.18 6.66 8.15
N GLU A 207 3.00 6.17 8.55
CA GLU A 207 1.73 6.62 8.02
C GLU A 207 1.00 7.62 8.90
N GLY A 208 -0.01 8.28 8.32
CA GLY A 208 -0.92 9.16 9.05
C GLY A 208 -0.26 10.42 9.61
N VAL A 209 0.86 10.88 9.04
CA VAL A 209 1.53 12.11 9.47
C VAL A 209 0.67 13.31 9.09
N GLU A 210 0.13 14.04 10.07
CA GLU A 210 -0.78 15.16 9.82
C GLU A 210 -0.21 16.51 10.24
N THR A 211 0.75 16.54 11.16
CA THR A 211 1.29 17.78 11.72
C THR A 211 2.79 17.93 11.46
N GLN A 212 3.24 19.19 11.42
CA GLN A 212 4.68 19.50 11.32
C GLN A 212 5.46 19.05 12.56
N GLN A 213 4.81 19.01 13.73
CA GLN A 213 5.41 18.55 14.98
C GLN A 213 5.69 17.03 14.92
N GLU A 214 4.75 16.22 14.43
CA GLU A 214 4.97 14.80 14.18
C GLU A 214 6.11 14.59 13.18
N LEU A 215 6.08 15.32 12.05
CA LEU A 215 7.11 15.23 11.03
C LEU A 215 8.51 15.58 11.55
N ALA A 216 8.63 16.60 12.40
CA ALA A 216 9.91 16.98 13.01
C ALA A 216 10.50 15.83 13.83
N VAL A 217 9.67 15.17 14.67
CA VAL A 217 10.11 13.99 15.45
C VAL A 217 10.53 12.84 14.53
N LEU A 218 9.78 12.58 13.46
CA LEU A 218 10.13 11.50 12.52
C LEU A 218 11.48 11.78 11.83
N ARG A 219 11.79 13.03 11.54
CA ARG A 219 13.11 13.43 11.00
C ARG A 219 14.23 13.25 12.02
N ASP A 220 14.00 13.65 13.27
CA ASP A 220 14.97 13.44 14.36
C ASP A 220 15.25 11.94 14.60
N LEU A 221 14.29 11.08 14.28
CA LEU A 221 14.42 9.62 14.31
C LEU A 221 14.93 9.02 12.99
N GLU A 222 15.37 9.84 12.04
CA GLU A 222 15.94 9.45 10.74
C GLU A 222 15.00 8.59 9.89
N VAL A 223 13.66 8.78 10.04
CA VAL A 223 12.66 8.12 9.20
C VAL A 223 12.85 8.54 7.74
N LYS A 224 12.90 7.56 6.83
CA LYS A 224 13.15 7.79 5.40
C LYS A 224 11.87 8.00 4.61
N LEU A 225 10.84 7.19 4.85
CA LEU A 225 9.61 7.22 4.07
C LEU A 225 8.41 7.58 4.95
N VAL A 226 7.58 8.49 4.46
CA VAL A 226 6.42 8.99 5.18
C VAL A 226 5.22 9.14 4.26
N GLN A 227 4.03 8.96 4.82
CA GLN A 227 2.75 9.23 4.16
C GLN A 227 1.83 9.97 5.13
N GLY A 228 1.11 10.98 4.63
CA GLY A 228 0.16 11.68 5.46
C GLY A 228 -0.33 13.01 4.89
N PHE A 229 -1.36 13.54 5.54
CA PHE A 229 -2.01 14.77 5.09
C PHE A 229 -1.14 16.02 5.25
N VAL A 230 -0.06 15.93 5.99
CA VAL A 230 0.94 17.01 6.06
C VAL A 230 1.55 17.33 4.68
N PHE A 231 1.58 16.36 3.77
CA PHE A 231 2.06 16.50 2.40
C PHE A 231 0.92 16.59 1.39
N ALA A 232 0.05 15.58 1.37
CA ALA A 232 -1.08 15.51 0.46
C ALA A 232 -2.15 14.53 0.96
N LYS A 233 -3.42 14.88 0.69
CA LYS A 233 -4.53 13.94 0.78
C LYS A 233 -4.58 13.09 -0.49
N PRO A 234 -5.25 11.90 -0.47
CA PRO A 234 -5.54 11.15 -1.68
C PRO A 234 -6.25 12.02 -2.72
N SER A 235 -5.72 12.06 -3.95
CA SER A 235 -6.28 12.84 -5.06
C SER A 235 -7.05 11.93 -6.00
N PHE A 236 -8.36 12.19 -6.17
CA PHE A 236 -9.25 11.38 -7.01
C PHE A 236 -8.83 11.46 -8.48
N GLU A 237 -8.61 10.30 -9.11
CA GLU A 237 -8.17 10.14 -10.50
C GLU A 237 -6.99 11.06 -10.88
N SER A 238 -6.06 11.28 -9.94
CA SER A 238 -4.94 12.21 -10.11
C SER A 238 -3.77 11.82 -9.21
N LEU A 239 -2.53 12.03 -9.68
CA LEU A 239 -1.32 11.88 -8.85
C LEU A 239 -1.10 13.08 -7.91
N GLY A 240 -2.00 14.06 -7.89
CA GLY A 240 -1.91 15.26 -7.08
C GLY A 240 -0.98 16.33 -7.66
N ASP A 241 -0.89 17.47 -6.94
CA ASP A 241 0.02 18.57 -7.33
C ASP A 241 1.45 18.29 -6.83
N LEU A 242 2.26 17.69 -7.68
CA LEU A 242 3.66 17.36 -7.39
C LEU A 242 4.50 18.59 -7.00
N THR A 243 4.14 19.78 -7.49
CA THR A 243 4.82 21.03 -7.15
C THR A 243 4.48 21.49 -5.72
N ALA A 244 3.24 21.32 -5.30
CA ALA A 244 2.80 21.60 -3.94
C ALA A 244 3.45 20.63 -2.94
N ILE A 245 3.52 19.36 -3.29
CA ILE A 245 4.20 18.30 -2.50
C ILE A 245 5.68 18.64 -2.33
N GLY A 246 6.39 18.97 -3.41
CA GLY A 246 7.81 19.35 -3.35
C GLY A 246 8.05 20.59 -2.47
N ARG A 247 7.15 21.59 -2.52
CA ARG A 247 7.21 22.75 -1.61
C ARG A 247 6.97 22.39 -0.15
N ALA A 248 6.00 21.49 0.12
CA ALA A 248 5.73 21.03 1.48
C ALA A 248 6.94 20.27 2.07
N VAL A 249 7.63 19.45 1.26
CA VAL A 249 8.86 18.77 1.66
C VAL A 249 9.97 19.77 1.94
N SER A 250 10.18 20.75 1.05
CA SER A 250 11.25 21.77 1.20
C SER A 250 10.99 22.74 2.35
N ALA A 251 9.74 23.11 2.62
CA ALA A 251 9.38 24.00 3.72
C ALA A 251 9.55 23.32 5.09
N ALA A 252 9.56 22.01 5.09
CA ALA A 252 9.75 21.20 6.29
C ALA A 252 11.22 20.73 6.44
N ALA A 253 12.13 21.08 5.53
CA ALA A 253 13.58 20.84 5.60
C ALA A 253 14.29 21.97 6.33
#